data_8c9fb5350320f6728e83ecde01840e07
#
_entry.id   8c9fb5350320f6728e83ecde01840e07
#
_cell.length_a   1.000
_cell.length_b   1.000
_cell.length_c   1.000
_cell.angle_alpha   90.00
_cell.angle_beta   90.00
_cell.angle_gamma   90.00
#
_symmetry.space_group_name_H-M   'P 1'
#
loop_
_entity.id
_entity.type
_entity.pdbx_description
1 polymer ?
#
loop_
_entity_poly.entity_id
_entity_poly.type
_entity_poly.pdbx_seq_one_letter_code
_entity_poly.pdbx_strand_id
1 'polypeptide(L)'
;VRSDGWRVAGTRDRATIEYRIREFDADQSVYVVASEQNRYFQQLFVAARKMGYTDVHLEHIDYGMISLPEGSMSTRGGQIVTVRKVLDAARERARAIVHEKGRNVDEDGVDAIARKIALATVKYGMVGANRGKNITFDIDEDVSLAGDTGPYVQYATTRPYSILDSAASVPAVGSPTVRPPRTRGVSASDTGSTDRR
;
A
#
# COMPACT_ATOMS: atom_id res chain seq x y z
N VAL A 1 34.46 -3.81 5.64
CA VAL A 1 34.75 -3.59 7.08
C VAL A 1 35.29 -2.18 7.21
N ARG A 2 34.80 -1.42 8.18
CA ARG A 2 35.29 -0.07 8.46
C ARG A 2 36.66 -0.15 9.15
N SER A 3 37.41 0.96 9.18
CA SER A 3 38.72 1.03 9.84
C SER A 3 38.67 0.69 11.34
N ASP A 4 37.49 0.85 11.97
CA ASP A 4 37.23 0.51 13.39
C ASP A 4 36.83 -0.97 13.60
N GLY A 5 36.93 -1.80 12.58
CA GLY A 5 36.57 -3.23 12.63
C GLY A 5 35.08 -3.54 12.50
N TRP A 6 34.20 -2.53 12.50
CA TRP A 6 32.76 -2.72 12.36
C TRP A 6 32.38 -3.16 10.95
N ARG A 7 31.40 -4.05 10.87
CA ARG A 7 30.86 -4.53 9.60
C ARG A 7 29.91 -3.48 9.02
N VAL A 8 30.09 -3.14 7.74
CA VAL A 8 29.13 -2.30 7.02
C VAL A 8 27.84 -3.06 6.71
N ALA A 9 26.75 -2.34 6.48
CA ALA A 9 25.44 -2.93 6.17
C ALA A 9 25.55 -3.98 5.06
N GLY A 10 26.23 -3.69 3.95
CA GLY A 10 26.40 -4.61 2.84
C GLY A 10 27.09 -5.94 3.19
N THR A 11 27.96 -5.98 4.20
CA THR A 11 28.55 -7.24 4.68
C THR A 11 27.53 -8.10 5.42
N ARG A 12 26.66 -7.48 6.22
CA ARG A 12 25.59 -8.18 6.95
C ARG A 12 24.50 -8.67 6.01
N ASP A 13 24.08 -7.83 5.08
CA ASP A 13 23.01 -8.18 4.14
C ASP A 13 23.45 -9.30 3.19
N ARG A 14 24.74 -9.31 2.80
CA ARG A 14 25.32 -10.42 2.07
C ARG A 14 25.28 -11.73 2.88
N ALA A 15 25.70 -11.69 4.14
CA ALA A 15 25.64 -12.86 5.02
C ALA A 15 24.19 -13.32 5.23
N THR A 16 23.23 -12.38 5.25
CA THR A 16 21.81 -12.70 5.33
C THR A 16 21.29 -13.41 4.07
N ILE A 17 21.77 -13.04 2.87
CA ILE A 17 21.45 -13.77 1.62
C ILE A 17 21.95 -15.21 1.73
N GLU A 18 23.21 -15.39 2.06
CA GLU A 18 23.81 -16.72 2.24
C GLU A 18 23.06 -17.57 3.26
N TYR A 19 22.76 -16.98 4.43
CA TYR A 19 22.02 -17.65 5.49
C TYR A 19 20.62 -18.11 5.04
N ARG A 20 19.88 -17.25 4.34
CA ARG A 20 18.54 -17.59 3.85
C ARG A 20 18.56 -18.73 2.84
N ILE A 21 19.56 -18.74 1.95
CA ILE A 21 19.70 -19.81 0.96
C ILE A 21 20.06 -21.13 1.65
N ARG A 22 21.01 -21.13 2.58
CA ARG A 22 21.53 -22.36 3.19
C ARG A 22 20.60 -22.93 4.24
N GLU A 23 19.99 -22.10 5.08
CA GLU A 23 19.18 -22.56 6.21
C GLU A 23 17.70 -22.79 5.85
N PHE A 24 17.20 -22.06 4.86
CA PHE A 24 15.78 -22.16 4.47
C PHE A 24 15.58 -22.77 3.08
N ASP A 25 16.65 -23.13 2.39
CA ASP A 25 16.61 -23.61 1.00
C ASP A 25 15.77 -22.68 0.10
N ALA A 26 15.96 -21.37 0.30
CA ALA A 26 15.14 -20.36 -0.33
C ALA A 26 15.52 -20.18 -1.81
N ASP A 27 14.58 -20.40 -2.69
CA ASP A 27 14.62 -20.12 -4.12
C ASP A 27 14.30 -18.64 -4.44
N GLN A 28 13.66 -17.94 -3.52
CA GLN A 28 13.36 -16.51 -3.61
C GLN A 28 13.61 -15.78 -2.29
N SER A 29 14.23 -14.59 -2.36
CA SER A 29 14.38 -13.70 -1.21
C SER A 29 13.94 -12.29 -1.57
N VAL A 30 12.87 -11.82 -0.93
CA VAL A 30 12.25 -10.51 -1.17
C VAL A 30 12.67 -9.53 -0.07
N TYR A 31 13.04 -8.32 -0.47
CA TYR A 31 13.42 -7.20 0.39
C TYR A 31 12.38 -6.09 0.25
N VAL A 32 11.59 -5.86 1.29
CA VAL A 32 10.60 -4.77 1.33
C VAL A 32 11.23 -3.58 2.04
N VAL A 33 11.74 -2.64 1.27
CA VAL A 33 12.52 -1.50 1.79
C VAL A 33 12.22 -0.25 0.96
N ALA A 34 12.34 0.93 1.57
CA ALA A 34 12.05 2.20 0.90
C ALA A 34 12.87 2.42 -0.38
N SER A 35 12.26 3.09 -1.35
CA SER A 35 12.81 3.36 -2.69
C SER A 35 14.16 4.11 -2.68
N GLU A 36 14.45 4.85 -1.61
CA GLU A 36 15.77 5.50 -1.42
C GLU A 36 16.93 4.49 -1.44
N GLN A 37 16.67 3.21 -1.16
CA GLN A 37 17.69 2.15 -1.17
C GLN A 37 17.74 1.34 -2.46
N ASN A 38 17.01 1.73 -3.52
CA ASN A 38 16.99 1.03 -4.81
C ASN A 38 18.41 0.75 -5.35
N ARG A 39 19.25 1.78 -5.38
CA ARG A 39 20.63 1.65 -5.87
C ARG A 39 21.46 0.67 -5.03
N TYR A 40 21.28 0.69 -3.72
CA TYR A 40 21.96 -0.20 -2.80
C TYR A 40 21.61 -1.66 -3.07
N PHE A 41 20.32 -2.00 -3.19
CA PHE A 41 19.88 -3.37 -3.46
C PHE A 41 20.31 -3.85 -4.84
N GLN A 42 20.29 -3.00 -5.87
CA GLN A 42 20.86 -3.34 -7.18
C GLN A 42 22.32 -3.78 -7.06
N GLN A 43 23.13 -3.02 -6.31
CA GLN A 43 24.55 -3.36 -6.10
C GLN A 43 24.73 -4.63 -5.26
N LEU A 44 23.92 -4.81 -4.22
CA LEU A 44 23.93 -5.99 -3.36
C LEU A 44 23.62 -7.26 -4.17
N PHE A 45 22.59 -7.22 -5.02
CA PHE A 45 22.20 -8.37 -5.85
C PHE A 45 23.24 -8.70 -6.93
N VAL A 46 23.87 -7.69 -7.52
CA VAL A 46 25.01 -7.93 -8.45
C VAL A 46 26.17 -8.59 -7.71
N ALA A 47 26.48 -8.13 -6.50
CA ALA A 47 27.52 -8.74 -5.68
C ALA A 47 27.22 -10.19 -5.32
N ALA A 48 25.97 -10.47 -4.93
CA ALA A 48 25.50 -11.83 -4.62
C ALA A 48 25.67 -12.78 -5.82
N ARG A 49 25.26 -12.35 -7.01
CA ARG A 49 25.43 -13.14 -8.25
C ARG A 49 26.91 -13.42 -8.57
N LYS A 50 27.78 -12.41 -8.40
CA LYS A 50 29.24 -12.59 -8.58
C LYS A 50 29.86 -13.56 -7.58
N MET A 51 29.22 -13.80 -6.46
CA MET A 51 29.64 -14.77 -5.43
C MET A 51 29.07 -16.18 -5.65
N GLY A 52 28.33 -16.39 -6.73
CA GLY A 52 27.79 -17.70 -7.09
C GLY A 52 26.34 -17.95 -6.66
N TYR A 53 25.64 -16.97 -6.06
CA TYR A 53 24.21 -17.09 -5.74
C TYR A 53 23.37 -16.74 -6.97
N THR A 54 23.38 -17.62 -7.99
CA THR A 54 22.70 -17.42 -9.29
C THR A 54 21.31 -18.02 -9.34
N ASP A 55 21.05 -19.07 -8.54
CA ASP A 55 19.84 -19.88 -8.61
C ASP A 55 18.73 -19.36 -7.68
N VAL A 56 19.02 -18.31 -6.91
CA VAL A 56 18.04 -17.65 -6.04
C VAL A 56 17.54 -16.36 -6.71
N HIS A 57 16.22 -16.17 -6.71
CA HIS A 57 15.60 -14.93 -7.13
C HIS A 57 15.69 -13.88 -6.02
N LEU A 58 16.48 -12.82 -6.25
CA LEU A 58 16.61 -11.69 -5.32
C LEU A 58 15.78 -10.52 -5.84
N GLU A 59 14.81 -10.06 -5.07
CA GLU A 59 13.89 -8.99 -5.46
C GLU A 59 13.83 -7.88 -4.41
N HIS A 60 13.84 -6.63 -4.86
CA HIS A 60 13.57 -5.47 -4.02
C HIS A 60 12.19 -4.91 -4.36
N ILE A 61 11.25 -5.06 -3.42
CA ILE A 61 9.94 -4.43 -3.48
C ILE A 61 10.06 -3.08 -2.75
N ASP A 62 10.20 -2.04 -3.54
CA ASP A 62 10.34 -0.69 -3.00
C ASP A 62 8.98 -0.06 -2.65
N TYR A 63 9.00 0.90 -1.73
CA TYR A 63 7.87 1.74 -1.40
C TYR A 63 8.31 3.18 -1.19
N GLY A 64 7.40 4.12 -1.47
CA GLY A 64 7.62 5.55 -1.25
C GLY A 64 7.59 5.91 0.23
N MET A 65 8.24 7.02 0.56
CA MET A 65 8.21 7.57 1.92
C MET A 65 6.89 8.31 2.18
N ILE A 66 6.45 8.29 3.43
CA ILE A 66 5.32 9.08 3.91
C ILE A 66 5.87 10.28 4.67
N SER A 67 5.37 11.46 4.33
CA SER A 67 5.66 12.72 5.02
C SER A 67 4.38 13.37 5.50
N LEU A 68 4.50 14.29 6.45
CA LEU A 68 3.43 15.22 6.83
C LEU A 68 3.70 16.57 6.15
N PRO A 69 2.69 17.46 6.04
CA PRO A 69 2.86 18.79 5.44
C PRO A 69 3.99 19.60 6.08
N GLU A 70 4.19 19.43 7.40
CA GLU A 70 5.26 20.12 8.15
C GLU A 70 6.66 19.58 7.87
N GLY A 71 6.80 18.53 7.07
CA GLY A 71 8.09 18.00 6.66
C GLY A 71 8.24 16.48 6.82
N SER A 72 9.43 16.00 6.47
CA SER A 72 9.78 14.57 6.52
C SER A 72 9.76 14.02 7.94
N MET A 73 9.18 12.84 8.13
CA MET A 73 9.24 12.06 9.40
C MET A 73 10.67 11.57 9.71
N SER A 74 11.66 12.47 9.65
CA SER A 74 13.06 12.14 9.84
C SER A 74 13.41 12.03 11.33
N THR A 75 13.95 10.91 11.73
CA THR A 75 14.48 10.67 13.08
C THR A 75 15.64 11.61 13.46
N ARG A 76 16.27 12.26 12.47
CA ARG A 76 17.41 13.17 12.69
C ARG A 76 16.99 14.55 13.24
N GLY A 77 15.72 14.95 13.07
CA GLY A 77 15.18 16.23 13.57
C GLY A 77 14.49 16.13 14.94
N GLY A 78 14.48 14.97 15.60
CA GLY A 78 13.92 14.80 16.95
C GLY A 78 12.40 14.65 17.03
N GLN A 79 11.65 14.80 15.95
CA GLN A 79 10.20 14.55 15.92
C GLN A 79 9.90 13.23 15.21
N ILE A 80 9.75 12.18 16.00
CA ILE A 80 9.27 10.89 15.49
C ILE A 80 7.75 10.93 15.47
N VAL A 81 7.16 10.95 14.27
CA VAL A 81 5.72 10.77 14.11
C VAL A 81 5.44 9.27 14.01
N THR A 82 4.81 8.72 15.03
CA THR A 82 4.42 7.32 15.05
C THR A 82 3.07 7.13 14.36
N VAL A 83 2.82 5.95 13.78
CA VAL A 83 1.50 5.58 13.22
C VAL A 83 0.39 5.79 14.26
N ARG A 84 0.66 5.54 15.54
CA ARG A 84 -0.29 5.82 16.63
C ARG A 84 -0.68 7.30 16.69
N LYS A 85 0.29 8.22 16.64
CA LYS A 85 -0.01 9.66 16.64
C LYS A 85 -0.85 10.08 15.44
N VAL A 86 -0.57 9.51 14.26
CA VAL A 86 -1.36 9.78 13.04
C VAL A 86 -2.80 9.27 13.22
N LEU A 87 -2.98 8.06 13.73
CA LEU A 87 -4.30 7.48 14.00
C LEU A 87 -5.07 8.26 15.07
N ASP A 88 -4.40 8.69 16.14
CA ASP A 88 -5.03 9.46 17.20
C ASP A 88 -5.49 10.84 16.69
N ALA A 89 -4.66 11.53 15.91
CA ALA A 89 -5.02 12.80 15.30
C ALA A 89 -6.15 12.67 14.27
N ALA A 90 -6.11 11.64 13.42
CA ALA A 90 -7.21 11.34 12.50
C ALA A 90 -8.52 11.01 13.24
N ARG A 91 -8.43 10.32 14.39
CA ARG A 91 -9.60 10.02 15.24
C ARG A 91 -10.19 11.28 15.85
N GLU A 92 -9.39 12.19 16.39
CA GLU A 92 -9.85 13.46 16.93
C GLU A 92 -10.54 14.30 15.85
N ARG A 93 -9.95 14.39 14.67
CA ARG A 93 -10.56 15.07 13.53
C ARG A 93 -11.89 14.42 13.12
N ALA A 94 -11.93 13.11 13.05
CA ALA A 94 -13.14 12.35 12.73
C ALA A 94 -14.24 12.55 13.81
N ARG A 95 -13.88 12.58 15.11
CA ARG A 95 -14.84 12.89 16.20
C ARG A 95 -15.50 14.25 15.98
N ALA A 96 -14.71 15.28 15.68
CA ALA A 96 -15.25 16.61 15.43
C ALA A 96 -16.27 16.60 14.27
N ILE A 97 -15.98 15.88 13.19
CA ILE A 97 -16.91 15.75 12.05
C ILE A 97 -18.18 14.99 12.44
N VAL A 98 -18.06 13.91 13.22
CA VAL A 98 -19.20 13.12 13.66
C VAL A 98 -20.09 13.94 14.61
N HIS A 99 -19.52 14.72 15.53
CA HIS A 99 -20.28 15.64 16.40
C HIS A 99 -21.02 16.72 15.60
N GLU A 100 -20.39 17.28 14.55
CA GLU A 100 -21.03 18.29 13.71
C GLU A 100 -22.19 17.73 12.88
N LYS A 101 -22.04 16.51 12.34
CA LYS A 101 -22.98 15.91 11.38
C LYS A 101 -23.84 14.80 11.95
N GLY A 102 -23.43 14.16 13.04
CA GLY A 102 -24.11 13.04 13.68
C GLY A 102 -25.29 13.49 14.53
N ARG A 103 -26.50 13.21 14.06
CA ARG A 103 -27.71 13.45 14.86
C ARG A 103 -28.00 12.21 15.70
N ASN A 104 -28.20 12.41 17.03
CA ASN A 104 -28.63 11.37 17.98
C ASN A 104 -27.66 10.16 18.12
N VAL A 105 -26.37 10.40 18.11
CA VAL A 105 -25.36 9.39 18.43
C VAL A 105 -24.80 9.70 19.82
N ASP A 106 -24.76 8.72 20.70
CA ASP A 106 -24.12 8.84 22.01
C ASP A 106 -22.59 8.88 21.90
N GLU A 107 -21.89 9.23 22.97
CA GLU A 107 -20.43 9.38 22.96
C GLU A 107 -19.70 8.09 22.59
N ASP A 108 -20.19 6.93 23.02
CA ASP A 108 -19.60 5.63 22.68
C ASP A 108 -19.76 5.34 21.18
N GLY A 109 -20.89 5.68 20.61
CA GLY A 109 -21.15 5.58 19.18
C GLY A 109 -20.29 6.54 18.37
N VAL A 110 -20.15 7.79 18.82
CA VAL A 110 -19.27 8.79 18.20
C VAL A 110 -17.83 8.25 18.14
N ASP A 111 -17.34 7.70 19.26
CA ASP A 111 -15.99 7.17 19.35
C ASP A 111 -15.79 5.95 18.45
N ALA A 112 -16.75 5.05 18.40
CA ALA A 112 -16.71 3.87 17.52
C ALA A 112 -16.69 4.24 16.03
N ILE A 113 -17.50 5.24 15.63
CA ILE A 113 -17.54 5.75 14.26
C ILE A 113 -16.22 6.46 13.92
N ALA A 114 -15.75 7.35 14.80
CA ALA A 114 -14.51 8.10 14.59
C ALA A 114 -13.29 7.17 14.43
N ARG A 115 -13.24 6.09 15.20
CA ARG A 115 -12.19 5.06 15.05
C ARG A 115 -12.22 4.39 13.69
N LYS A 116 -13.40 4.05 13.17
CA LYS A 116 -13.56 3.43 11.84
C LYS A 116 -13.13 4.41 10.74
N ILE A 117 -13.53 5.68 10.85
CA ILE A 117 -13.15 6.74 9.91
C ILE A 117 -11.64 6.93 9.92
N ALA A 118 -11.02 7.10 11.09
CA ALA A 118 -9.58 7.28 11.21
C ALA A 118 -8.79 6.11 10.58
N LEU A 119 -9.23 4.88 10.84
CA LEU A 119 -8.59 3.70 10.27
C LEU A 119 -8.73 3.64 8.74
N ALA A 120 -9.88 3.99 8.20
CA ALA A 120 -10.11 4.06 6.76
C ALA A 120 -9.26 5.16 6.11
N THR A 121 -9.18 6.33 6.73
CA THR A 121 -8.34 7.45 6.29
C THR A 121 -6.89 7.02 6.14
N VAL A 122 -6.30 6.49 7.20
CA VAL A 122 -4.88 6.09 7.19
C VAL A 122 -4.63 4.94 6.20
N LYS A 123 -5.50 3.94 6.18
CA LYS A 123 -5.36 2.82 5.22
C LYS A 123 -5.47 3.29 3.77
N TYR A 124 -6.46 4.11 3.46
CA TYR A 124 -6.68 4.59 2.10
C TYR A 124 -5.54 5.50 1.64
N GLY A 125 -5.11 6.46 2.47
CA GLY A 125 -3.97 7.31 2.17
C GLY A 125 -2.68 6.53 1.89
N MET A 126 -2.48 5.39 2.58
CA MET A 126 -1.32 4.54 2.37
C MET A 126 -1.40 3.66 1.12
N VAL A 127 -2.58 3.13 0.77
CA VAL A 127 -2.71 2.14 -0.31
C VAL A 127 -3.35 2.71 -1.59
N GLY A 128 -3.97 3.88 -1.51
CA GLY A 128 -4.60 4.56 -2.65
C GLY A 128 -3.59 5.09 -3.66
N ALA A 129 -2.38 5.40 -3.22
CA ALA A 129 -1.30 5.85 -4.08
C ALA A 129 -0.50 4.68 -4.66
N ASN A 130 0.20 4.94 -5.78
CA ASN A 130 1.15 3.99 -6.32
C ASN A 130 2.27 3.71 -5.29
N ARG A 131 2.59 2.45 -5.07
CA ARG A 131 3.56 1.99 -4.07
C ARG A 131 4.89 2.75 -4.08
N GLY A 132 5.46 3.02 -5.26
CA GLY A 132 6.76 3.69 -5.40
C GLY A 132 6.73 5.22 -5.25
N LYS A 133 5.55 5.83 -5.09
CA LYS A 133 5.42 7.27 -4.90
C LYS A 133 5.56 7.67 -3.44
N ASN A 134 6.25 8.78 -3.19
CA ASN A 134 6.19 9.45 -1.89
C ASN A 134 4.81 10.05 -1.69
N ILE A 135 4.30 9.97 -0.47
CA ILE A 135 2.98 10.44 -0.07
C ILE A 135 3.17 11.55 0.96
N THR A 136 2.49 12.67 0.77
CA THR A 136 2.27 13.64 1.84
C THR A 136 0.89 13.38 2.43
N PHE A 137 0.84 12.98 3.70
CA PHE A 137 -0.39 12.66 4.40
C PHE A 137 -0.85 13.90 5.18
N ASP A 138 -1.97 14.48 4.76
CA ASP A 138 -2.60 15.62 5.39
C ASP A 138 -3.86 15.18 6.14
N ILE A 139 -3.85 15.28 7.47
CA ILE A 139 -4.95 14.81 8.31
C ILE A 139 -6.25 15.55 8.01
N ASP A 140 -6.20 16.85 7.74
CA ASP A 140 -7.39 17.65 7.51
C ASP A 140 -8.02 17.36 6.15
N GLU A 141 -7.21 17.13 5.12
CA GLU A 141 -7.68 16.75 3.79
C GLU A 141 -8.11 15.29 3.74
N ASP A 142 -7.30 14.38 4.30
CA ASP A 142 -7.52 12.93 4.20
C ASP A 142 -8.71 12.43 5.04
N VAL A 143 -9.08 13.12 6.13
CA VAL A 143 -10.28 12.82 6.94
C VAL A 143 -11.56 13.42 6.34
N SER A 144 -11.48 14.04 5.15
CA SER A 144 -12.65 14.62 4.47
C SER A 144 -13.64 13.55 3.97
N LEU A 145 -14.93 13.89 4.00
CA LEU A 145 -16.00 13.10 3.36
C LEU A 145 -16.16 13.44 1.86
N ALA A 146 -15.28 14.25 1.30
CA ALA A 146 -15.27 14.63 -0.11
C ALA A 146 -13.91 14.35 -0.72
N GLY A 147 -13.86 14.16 -2.03
CA GLY A 147 -12.62 13.89 -2.74
C GLY A 147 -12.21 12.41 -2.71
N ASP A 148 -10.92 12.17 -2.95
CA ASP A 148 -10.34 10.81 -3.01
C ASP A 148 -9.83 10.39 -1.63
N THR A 149 -10.75 10.05 -0.73
CA THR A 149 -10.47 9.78 0.69
C THR A 149 -11.12 8.48 1.16
N GLY A 150 -10.53 7.87 2.20
CA GLY A 150 -11.09 6.67 2.84
C GLY A 150 -12.51 6.88 3.36
N PRO A 151 -12.80 7.96 4.09
CA PRO A 151 -14.16 8.27 4.53
C PRO A 151 -15.15 8.46 3.38
N TYR A 152 -14.74 9.03 2.25
CA TYR A 152 -15.60 9.14 1.08
C TYR A 152 -15.98 7.76 0.50
N VAL A 153 -15.02 6.85 0.41
CA VAL A 153 -15.28 5.45 -0.03
C VAL A 153 -16.26 4.77 0.92
N GLN A 154 -16.10 4.95 2.25
CA GLN A 154 -17.05 4.43 3.23
C GLN A 154 -18.46 5.03 3.03
N TYR A 155 -18.54 6.35 2.86
CA TYR A 155 -19.81 7.02 2.59
C TYR A 155 -20.45 6.52 1.29
N ALA A 156 -19.70 6.40 0.22
CA ALA A 156 -20.19 5.91 -1.06
C ALA A 156 -20.75 4.47 -0.96
N THR A 157 -20.18 3.61 -0.11
CA THR A 157 -20.65 2.24 0.09
C THR A 157 -21.95 2.16 0.91
N THR A 158 -22.24 3.14 1.78
CA THR A 158 -23.47 3.12 2.58
C THR A 158 -24.73 3.30 1.74
N ARG A 159 -24.63 4.04 0.61
CA ARG A 159 -25.77 4.31 -0.27
C ARG A 159 -26.34 3.04 -0.93
N PRO A 160 -25.54 2.17 -1.58
CA PRO A 160 -26.02 0.91 -2.11
C PRO A 160 -26.65 0.01 -1.04
N TYR A 161 -26.07 -0.06 0.17
CA TYR A 161 -26.63 -0.85 1.26
C TYR A 161 -28.00 -0.31 1.70
N SER A 162 -28.16 1.00 1.83
CA SER A 162 -29.46 1.61 2.16
C SER A 162 -30.53 1.35 1.07
N ILE A 163 -30.11 1.34 -0.21
CA ILE A 163 -30.99 1.00 -1.32
C ILE A 163 -31.39 -0.48 -1.27
N LEU A 164 -30.45 -1.37 -1.00
CA LEU A 164 -30.71 -2.81 -0.87
C LEU A 164 -31.64 -3.10 0.30
N ASP A 165 -31.42 -2.48 1.46
CA ASP A 165 -32.29 -2.62 2.62
C ASP A 165 -33.70 -2.11 2.33
N SER A 166 -33.82 -0.99 1.61
CA SER A 166 -35.10 -0.42 1.19
C SER A 166 -35.78 -1.26 0.10
N ALA A 167 -35.00 -1.98 -0.71
CA ALA A 167 -35.46 -2.84 -1.78
C ALA A 167 -35.77 -4.28 -1.33
N ALA A 168 -35.64 -4.60 -0.05
CA ALA A 168 -35.92 -5.94 0.51
C ALA A 168 -37.39 -6.40 0.26
N SER A 169 -38.26 -5.49 -0.14
CA SER A 169 -39.65 -5.75 -0.57
C SER A 169 -39.81 -5.91 -2.09
N VAL A 170 -38.74 -5.77 -2.88
CA VAL A 170 -38.81 -5.93 -4.34
C VAL A 170 -38.63 -7.41 -4.70
N PRO A 171 -39.52 -8.03 -5.53
CA PRO A 171 -39.34 -9.40 -5.96
C PRO A 171 -37.99 -9.57 -6.64
N ALA A 172 -37.31 -10.69 -6.36
CA ALA A 172 -36.00 -11.00 -6.90
C ALA A 172 -36.03 -10.93 -8.44
N VAL A 173 -35.49 -9.86 -9.00
CA VAL A 173 -35.13 -9.82 -10.41
C VAL A 173 -33.96 -10.80 -10.57
N GLY A 174 -34.13 -11.81 -11.46
CA GLY A 174 -33.15 -12.86 -11.65
C GLY A 174 -31.72 -12.31 -11.77
N SER A 175 -30.80 -12.98 -11.14
CA SER A 175 -29.38 -12.57 -11.08
C SER A 175 -28.90 -12.15 -12.48
N PRO A 176 -28.37 -10.94 -12.65
CA PRO A 176 -27.78 -10.55 -13.92
C PRO A 176 -26.66 -11.54 -14.24
N THR A 177 -26.83 -12.34 -15.27
CA THR A 177 -25.74 -13.13 -15.82
C THR A 177 -24.70 -12.16 -16.35
N VAL A 178 -23.67 -11.89 -15.55
CA VAL A 178 -22.48 -11.16 -16.00
C VAL A 178 -21.83 -12.02 -17.08
N ARG A 179 -22.13 -11.70 -18.33
CA ARG A 179 -21.49 -12.34 -19.47
C ARG A 179 -20.02 -11.92 -19.46
N PRO A 180 -19.07 -12.85 -19.33
CA PRO A 180 -17.68 -12.46 -19.37
C PRO A 180 -17.37 -11.76 -20.70
N PRO A 181 -16.48 -10.76 -20.72
CA PRO A 181 -16.11 -10.09 -21.96
C PRO A 181 -15.59 -11.12 -22.96
N ARG A 182 -16.14 -11.08 -24.19
CA ARG A 182 -15.65 -11.93 -25.27
C ARG A 182 -14.19 -11.57 -25.52
N THR A 183 -13.29 -12.45 -25.19
CA THR A 183 -11.90 -12.39 -25.67
C THR A 183 -11.97 -12.53 -27.19
N ARG A 184 -11.67 -11.45 -27.92
CA ARG A 184 -11.39 -11.55 -29.35
C ARG A 184 -10.15 -12.43 -29.50
N GLY A 185 -10.34 -13.64 -29.99
CA GLY A 185 -9.24 -14.47 -30.43
C GLY A 185 -8.49 -13.72 -31.52
N VAL A 186 -7.24 -13.39 -31.27
CA VAL A 186 -6.32 -12.98 -32.34
C VAL A 186 -6.01 -14.25 -33.11
N SER A 187 -6.63 -14.39 -34.28
CA SER A 187 -6.30 -15.49 -35.21
C SER A 187 -4.88 -15.22 -35.73
N ALA A 188 -3.97 -16.09 -35.37
CA ALA A 188 -2.66 -16.17 -36.01
C ALA A 188 -2.84 -16.74 -37.42
N SER A 189 -2.93 -15.89 -38.43
CA SER A 189 -2.78 -16.24 -39.81
C SER A 189 -2.32 -15.02 -40.59
N ASP A 190 -1.01 -14.85 -40.71
CA ASP A 190 -0.34 -14.40 -41.91
C ASP A 190 1.21 -14.52 -41.72
N THR A 191 1.74 -15.71 -41.86
CA THR A 191 3.13 -15.88 -42.31
C THR A 191 3.09 -16.00 -43.83
N GLY A 192 3.06 -14.84 -44.48
CA GLY A 192 3.27 -14.75 -45.92
C GLY A 192 4.72 -15.13 -46.27
N SER A 193 4.86 -16.30 -46.87
CA SER A 193 6.00 -16.70 -47.67
C SER A 193 6.29 -15.65 -48.73
N THR A 194 7.48 -15.09 -48.73
CA THR A 194 8.08 -14.49 -49.93
C THR A 194 9.40 -15.16 -50.21
N ASP A 195 9.27 -16.23 -51.01
CA ASP A 195 10.31 -16.72 -51.89
C ASP A 195 10.48 -15.76 -53.07
N ARG A 196 11.65 -15.24 -53.32
CA ARG A 196 12.19 -14.86 -54.65
C ARG A 196 13.71 -14.62 -54.60
N ARG A 197 14.39 -15.58 -55.21
CA ARG A 197 15.47 -15.44 -56.20
C ARG A 197 16.60 -14.47 -55.87
#